data_211d942e8391823019374c431091b7ad
#
_entry.id   211d942e8391823019374c431091b7ad
#
_cell.length_a   1.000
_cell.length_b   1.000
_cell.length_c   1.000
_cell.angle_alpha   90.00
_cell.angle_beta   90.00
_cell.angle_gamma   90.00
#
_symmetry.space_group_name_H-M   'P 1'
#
loop_
_entity.id
_entity.type
_entity.pdbx_description
1 polymer ?
#
loop_
_entity_poly.entity_id
_entity_poly.type
_entity_poly.pdbx_seq_one_letter_code
_entity_poly.pdbx_strand_id
1 'polypeptide(L)'
;RSACWDRQIPLGPLWEQYRRIIKPDSPIILFAQGIFSAHLMLSQPGIWRYNLVWQKDRVTGHLNANRMPLRQHEDILVFYMKQPVYHPQMTPCPPERRNHGRSMTEGSFTNRCYGEMKLVPVRMADNKYPTSVIFIPKEHKTGAFYHPTQKPVALVEYLIRTYTDEGDTVLDNCIGSGTTA
;
A
#
# COMPACT_ATOMS: atom_id res chain seq x y z
N ARG A 1 0.44 -26.08 -9.62
CA ARG A 1 -0.65 -25.98 -10.60
C ARG A 1 -1.39 -24.69 -10.29
N SER A 2 -1.43 -23.74 -11.23
CA SER A 2 -2.28 -22.53 -11.12
C SER A 2 -3.76 -22.97 -11.18
N ALA A 3 -4.61 -22.35 -10.38
CA ALA A 3 -6.03 -22.57 -10.49
C ALA A 3 -6.52 -22.10 -11.87
N CYS A 4 -7.60 -22.68 -12.39
CA CYS A 4 -8.11 -22.36 -13.73
C CYS A 4 -8.49 -20.88 -13.91
N TRP A 5 -8.79 -20.18 -12.80
CA TRP A 5 -9.13 -18.75 -12.73
C TRP A 5 -7.91 -17.85 -12.49
N ASP A 6 -6.74 -18.41 -12.13
CA ASP A 6 -5.50 -17.66 -11.86
C ASP A 6 -4.72 -17.46 -13.16
N ARG A 7 -5.29 -16.66 -14.05
CA ARG A 7 -4.66 -16.26 -15.32
C ARG A 7 -4.33 -14.79 -15.29
N GLN A 8 -3.12 -14.45 -15.70
CA GLN A 8 -2.70 -13.06 -15.81
C GLN A 8 -3.56 -12.34 -16.88
N ILE A 9 -4.18 -11.24 -16.49
CA ILE A 9 -4.85 -10.33 -17.42
C ILE A 9 -3.77 -9.66 -18.28
N PRO A 10 -3.95 -9.57 -19.62
CA PRO A 10 -3.01 -8.84 -20.49
C PRO A 10 -2.87 -7.38 -20.04
N LEU A 11 -1.66 -6.96 -19.70
CA LEU A 11 -1.43 -5.65 -19.08
C LEU A 11 -1.74 -4.47 -20.02
N GLY A 12 -1.44 -4.59 -21.33
CA GLY A 12 -1.73 -3.54 -22.29
C GLY A 12 -3.21 -3.13 -22.29
N PRO A 13 -4.13 -4.04 -22.65
CA PRO A 13 -5.57 -3.77 -22.61
C PRO A 13 -6.09 -3.35 -21.23
N LEU A 14 -5.54 -3.91 -20.15
CA LEU A 14 -5.91 -3.52 -18.78
C LEU A 14 -5.62 -2.04 -18.53
N TRP A 15 -4.41 -1.57 -18.84
CA TRP A 15 -4.04 -0.17 -18.68
C TRP A 15 -4.81 0.78 -19.59
N GLU A 16 -5.18 0.36 -20.80
CA GLU A 16 -6.05 1.13 -21.68
C GLU A 16 -7.42 1.38 -21.02
N GLN A 17 -8.02 0.33 -20.43
CA GLN A 17 -9.29 0.48 -19.73
C GLN A 17 -9.17 1.33 -18.46
N TYR A 18 -8.13 1.16 -17.67
CA TYR A 18 -7.90 2.04 -16.50
C TYR A 18 -7.80 3.50 -16.92
N ARG A 19 -7.01 3.83 -17.95
CA ARG A 19 -6.89 5.21 -18.45
C ARG A 19 -8.19 5.78 -18.99
N ARG A 20 -9.05 4.94 -19.54
CA ARG A 20 -10.35 5.36 -20.08
C ARG A 20 -11.33 5.80 -19.01
N ILE A 21 -11.27 5.18 -17.83
CA ILE A 21 -12.28 5.35 -16.77
C ILE A 21 -11.80 6.16 -15.58
N ILE A 22 -10.49 6.21 -15.33
CA ILE A 22 -9.95 6.84 -14.12
C ILE A 22 -9.89 8.37 -14.27
N LYS A 23 -10.20 9.09 -13.20
CA LYS A 23 -9.93 10.52 -13.12
C LYS A 23 -8.41 10.77 -13.04
N PRO A 24 -7.88 11.89 -13.57
CA PRO A 24 -6.43 12.16 -13.59
C PRO A 24 -5.77 12.19 -12.21
N ASP A 25 -6.51 12.55 -11.18
CA ASP A 25 -6.11 12.70 -9.79
C ASP A 25 -6.54 11.53 -8.89
N SER A 26 -6.89 10.41 -9.48
CA SER A 26 -7.23 9.19 -8.73
C SER A 26 -6.11 8.15 -8.83
N PRO A 27 -5.87 7.37 -7.77
CA PRO A 27 -4.85 6.33 -7.78
C PRO A 27 -5.38 5.01 -8.35
N ILE A 28 -4.46 4.21 -8.88
CA ILE A 28 -4.66 2.79 -9.17
C ILE A 28 -3.81 2.01 -8.17
N ILE A 29 -4.44 1.13 -7.40
CA ILE A 29 -3.79 0.36 -6.34
C ILE A 29 -3.89 -1.12 -6.69
N LEU A 30 -2.75 -1.78 -6.85
CA LEU A 30 -2.68 -3.17 -7.29
C LEU A 30 -1.89 -4.03 -6.30
N PHE A 31 -2.46 -5.16 -5.90
CA PHE A 31 -1.76 -6.17 -5.12
C PHE A 31 -0.89 -7.03 -6.02
N ALA A 32 0.34 -7.27 -5.61
CA ALA A 32 1.29 -8.08 -6.37
C ALA A 32 2.29 -8.79 -5.46
N GLN A 33 3.08 -9.71 -6.04
CA GLN A 33 4.15 -10.38 -5.34
C GLN A 33 5.24 -10.86 -6.30
N GLY A 34 6.50 -10.71 -5.88
CA GLY A 34 7.66 -11.23 -6.60
C GLY A 34 7.82 -10.63 -7.99
N ILE A 35 8.09 -11.47 -9.00
CA ILE A 35 8.33 -11.00 -10.37
C ILE A 35 7.13 -10.27 -10.97
N PHE A 36 5.91 -10.59 -10.52
CA PHE A 36 4.71 -9.91 -11.01
C PHE A 36 4.67 -8.44 -10.56
N SER A 37 5.19 -8.12 -9.37
CA SER A 37 5.36 -6.72 -8.94
C SER A 37 6.27 -5.96 -9.92
N ALA A 38 7.39 -6.56 -10.33
CA ALA A 38 8.29 -5.95 -11.30
C ALA A 38 7.62 -5.76 -12.67
N HIS A 39 6.87 -6.74 -13.17
CA HIS A 39 6.15 -6.64 -14.44
C HIS A 39 5.13 -5.50 -14.41
N LEU A 40 4.38 -5.35 -13.33
CA LEU A 40 3.43 -4.23 -13.18
C LEU A 40 4.13 -2.88 -13.16
N MET A 41 5.19 -2.71 -12.36
CA MET A 41 5.96 -1.47 -12.31
C MET A 41 6.56 -1.10 -13.67
N LEU A 42 7.17 -2.06 -14.35
CA LEU A 42 7.79 -1.84 -15.67
C LEU A 42 6.76 -1.62 -16.79
N SER A 43 5.53 -2.11 -16.62
CA SER A 43 4.47 -1.87 -17.60
C SER A 43 4.01 -0.41 -17.63
N GLN A 44 4.20 0.34 -16.53
CA GLN A 44 3.79 1.75 -16.41
C GLN A 44 4.76 2.59 -15.55
N PRO A 45 6.06 2.66 -15.91
CA PRO A 45 7.06 3.33 -15.07
C PRO A 45 6.80 4.82 -14.91
N GLY A 46 6.12 5.46 -15.86
CA GLY A 46 5.81 6.90 -15.83
C GLY A 46 4.76 7.29 -14.80
N ILE A 47 3.90 6.37 -14.39
CA ILE A 47 2.83 6.61 -13.40
C ILE A 47 2.97 5.77 -12.14
N TRP A 48 3.86 4.78 -12.09
CA TRP A 48 4.23 4.14 -10.83
C TRP A 48 4.90 5.14 -9.90
N ARG A 49 4.53 5.11 -8.61
CA ARG A 49 5.03 6.09 -7.63
C ARG A 49 5.78 5.44 -6.48
N TYR A 50 5.17 4.50 -5.80
CA TYR A 50 5.76 3.78 -4.67
C TYR A 50 5.03 2.48 -4.38
N ASN A 51 5.63 1.70 -3.50
CA ASN A 51 5.04 0.47 -2.97
C ASN A 51 4.75 0.64 -1.49
N LEU A 52 3.64 0.05 -1.07
CA LEU A 52 3.40 -0.30 0.32
C LEU A 52 3.63 -1.81 0.47
N VAL A 53 4.01 -2.23 1.65
CA VAL A 53 4.21 -3.64 2.00
C VAL A 53 3.15 -4.04 3.02
N TRP A 54 2.24 -4.91 2.63
CA TRP A 54 1.32 -5.50 3.58
C TRP A 54 1.99 -6.67 4.30
N GLN A 55 2.35 -6.47 5.57
CA GLN A 55 2.87 -7.50 6.46
C GLN A 55 1.70 -8.24 7.12
N LYS A 56 1.75 -9.56 7.03
CA LYS A 56 0.74 -10.48 7.58
C LYS A 56 1.16 -11.01 8.95
N ASP A 57 0.20 -11.45 9.75
CA ASP A 57 0.45 -12.18 11.00
C ASP A 57 0.94 -13.60 10.74
N ARG A 58 0.57 -14.21 9.60
CA ARG A 58 0.91 -15.59 9.24
C ARG A 58 1.79 -15.66 8.01
N VAL A 59 2.75 -16.55 8.10
CA VAL A 59 3.67 -16.89 7.01
C VAL A 59 3.05 -17.90 6.04
N THR A 60 3.56 -17.96 4.83
CA THR A 60 3.19 -18.92 3.81
C THR A 60 4.43 -19.53 3.16
N GLY A 61 4.28 -20.67 2.48
CA GLY A 61 5.38 -21.31 1.76
C GLY A 61 6.12 -22.38 2.57
N HIS A 62 5.49 -22.98 3.58
CA HIS A 62 6.08 -23.98 4.48
C HIS A 62 6.76 -25.15 3.75
N LEU A 63 6.29 -25.57 2.58
CA LEU A 63 6.93 -26.62 1.76
C LEU A 63 8.34 -26.26 1.32
N ASN A 64 8.70 -24.99 1.32
CA ASN A 64 10.01 -24.49 0.94
C ASN A 64 10.84 -23.99 2.12
N ALA A 65 10.43 -24.25 3.36
CA ALA A 65 11.06 -23.70 4.57
C ALA A 65 12.56 -24.02 4.68
N ASN A 66 12.99 -25.18 4.14
CA ASN A 66 14.40 -25.59 4.14
C ASN A 66 15.21 -25.03 2.93
N ARG A 67 14.58 -24.24 2.04
CA ARG A 67 15.20 -23.73 0.82
C ARG A 67 15.20 -22.21 0.72
N MET A 68 14.23 -21.56 1.36
CA MET A 68 14.06 -20.10 1.33
C MET A 68 13.26 -19.62 2.54
N PRO A 69 13.40 -18.35 2.91
CA PRO A 69 12.57 -17.75 3.97
C PRO A 69 11.08 -17.88 3.66
N LEU A 70 10.27 -18.07 4.71
CA LEU A 70 8.82 -18.07 4.59
C LEU A 70 8.31 -16.66 4.23
N ARG A 71 7.32 -16.61 3.37
CA ARG A 71 6.74 -15.33 2.92
C ARG A 71 5.72 -14.81 3.93
N GLN A 72 5.90 -13.56 4.34
CA GLN A 72 5.05 -12.89 5.34
C GLN A 72 4.42 -11.60 4.81
N HIS A 73 4.67 -11.23 3.58
CA HIS A 73 4.17 -9.97 3.01
C HIS A 73 3.63 -10.12 1.60
N GLU A 74 2.91 -9.11 1.17
CA GLU A 74 2.56 -8.83 -0.23
C GLU A 74 2.84 -7.36 -0.54
N ASP A 75 3.15 -7.07 -1.81
CA ASP A 75 3.33 -5.71 -2.29
C ASP A 75 1.97 -5.09 -2.65
N ILE A 76 1.85 -3.80 -2.39
CA ILE A 76 0.74 -2.97 -2.84
C ILE A 76 1.35 -1.84 -3.65
N LEU A 77 1.13 -1.87 -4.95
CA LEU A 77 1.71 -0.93 -5.90
C LEU A 77 0.77 0.24 -6.10
N VAL A 78 1.27 1.45 -5.97
CA VAL A 78 0.50 2.69 -6.11
C VAL A 78 0.92 3.42 -7.37
N PHE A 79 -0.06 3.64 -8.26
CA PHE A 79 0.11 4.34 -9.52
C PHE A 79 -0.83 5.54 -9.56
N TYR A 80 -0.38 6.67 -10.08
CA TYR A 80 -1.22 7.82 -10.40
C TYR A 80 -0.55 8.77 -11.39
N MET A 81 -1.37 9.49 -12.16
CA MET A 81 -0.90 10.50 -13.10
C MET A 81 -0.63 11.83 -12.39
N LYS A 82 -1.61 12.34 -11.64
CA LYS A 82 -1.50 13.51 -10.76
C LYS A 82 -1.64 13.09 -9.32
N GLN A 83 -1.09 13.86 -8.39
CA GLN A 83 -1.20 13.60 -6.96
C GLN A 83 -2.66 13.45 -6.56
N PRO A 84 -3.07 12.28 -6.07
CA PRO A 84 -4.43 12.06 -5.57
C PRO A 84 -4.61 12.66 -4.18
N VAL A 85 -5.86 12.64 -3.72
CA VAL A 85 -6.18 12.80 -2.31
C VAL A 85 -5.35 11.81 -1.49
N TYR A 86 -4.84 12.29 -0.35
CA TYR A 86 -4.08 11.46 0.58
C TYR A 86 -4.41 11.83 2.02
N HIS A 87 -5.08 10.93 2.72
CA HIS A 87 -5.42 11.04 4.13
C HIS A 87 -4.49 10.10 4.94
N PRO A 88 -3.39 10.61 5.53
CA PRO A 88 -2.49 9.78 6.31
C PRO A 88 -3.22 9.16 7.51
N GLN A 89 -3.26 7.85 7.58
CA GLN A 89 -3.85 7.11 8.70
C GLN A 89 -2.90 7.17 9.90
N MET A 90 -3.02 8.24 10.68
CA MET A 90 -2.15 8.53 11.80
C MET A 90 -2.30 7.50 12.92
N THR A 91 -1.20 7.12 13.54
CA THR A 91 -1.20 6.21 14.69
C THR A 91 -0.73 6.91 15.95
N PRO A 92 -1.31 6.60 17.15
CA PRO A 92 -0.83 7.16 18.40
C PRO A 92 0.64 6.90 18.64
N CYS A 93 1.37 7.91 19.09
CA CYS A 93 2.76 7.80 19.48
C CYS A 93 2.86 7.59 20.98
N PRO A 94 3.33 6.42 21.45
CA PRO A 94 3.55 6.19 22.88
C PRO A 94 4.47 7.26 23.48
N PRO A 95 4.20 7.73 24.73
CA PRO A 95 4.97 8.81 25.35
C PRO A 95 6.48 8.60 25.35
N GLU A 96 6.92 7.36 25.55
CA GLU A 96 8.34 6.95 25.57
C GLU A 96 9.01 7.03 24.18
N ARG A 97 8.23 7.09 23.12
CA ARG A 97 8.71 7.22 21.72
C ARG A 97 8.46 8.61 21.13
N ARG A 98 7.84 9.50 21.90
CA ARG A 98 7.76 10.90 21.50
C ARG A 98 9.17 11.44 21.45
N ASN A 99 9.58 11.90 20.28
CA ASN A 99 10.84 12.64 20.18
C ASN A 99 10.72 13.83 21.13
N HIS A 100 11.41 13.75 22.27
CA HIS A 100 11.71 14.92 23.08
C HIS A 100 12.58 15.79 22.17
N GLY A 101 11.91 16.71 21.46
CA GLY A 101 12.53 17.46 20.39
C GLY A 101 13.90 17.95 20.86
N ARG A 102 14.97 17.51 20.21
CA ARG A 102 16.14 18.35 20.14
C ARG A 102 15.58 19.67 19.63
N SER A 103 15.60 20.69 20.51
CA SER A 103 15.33 22.05 20.12
C SER A 103 16.26 22.36 18.95
N MET A 104 15.79 22.15 17.74
CA MET A 104 16.48 22.62 16.55
C MET A 104 16.11 24.09 16.49
N THR A 105 17.02 24.92 16.93
CA THR A 105 17.02 26.35 16.69
C THR A 105 16.79 26.62 15.22
N GLU A 106 16.05 27.67 14.92
CA GLU A 106 15.87 28.14 13.55
C GLU A 106 17.21 28.16 12.80
N GLY A 107 17.23 27.55 11.62
CA GLY A 107 18.43 27.45 10.81
C GLY A 107 18.16 26.67 9.54
N SER A 108 19.17 26.59 8.69
CA SER A 108 19.20 25.71 7.55
C SER A 108 20.40 24.77 7.65
N PHE A 109 20.29 23.58 7.10
CA PHE A 109 21.44 22.72 6.88
C PHE A 109 21.44 22.22 5.44
N THR A 110 22.63 22.03 4.90
CA THR A 110 22.80 21.51 3.54
C THR A 110 23.09 20.02 3.60
N ASN A 111 22.27 19.24 2.92
CA ASN A 111 22.48 17.82 2.73
C ASN A 111 22.89 17.56 1.28
N ARG A 112 23.93 16.72 1.09
CA ARG A 112 24.43 16.39 -0.27
C ARG A 112 23.37 15.75 -1.17
N CYS A 113 22.37 15.08 -0.60
CA CYS A 113 21.32 14.40 -1.36
C CYS A 113 20.10 15.30 -1.62
N TYR A 114 19.79 16.24 -0.72
CA TYR A 114 18.54 17.02 -0.75
C TYR A 114 18.76 18.54 -0.86
N GLY A 115 20.02 18.99 -0.93
CA GLY A 115 20.34 20.40 -0.98
C GLY A 115 20.11 21.13 0.35
N GLU A 116 19.76 22.40 0.28
CA GLU A 116 19.49 23.23 1.45
C GLU A 116 18.08 22.94 1.99
N MET A 117 17.99 22.61 3.28
CA MET A 117 16.74 22.32 3.98
C MET A 117 16.55 23.31 5.14
N LYS A 118 15.37 23.92 5.22
CA LYS A 118 14.99 24.72 6.38
C LYS A 118 14.67 23.81 7.56
N LEU A 119 15.26 24.12 8.71
CA LEU A 119 14.90 23.45 9.97
C LEU A 119 13.54 23.98 10.42
N VAL A 120 12.60 23.08 10.55
CA VAL A 120 11.28 23.37 11.12
C VAL A 120 11.26 22.87 12.56
N PRO A 121 10.82 23.68 13.55
CA PRO A 121 10.69 23.22 14.92
C PRO A 121 9.86 21.95 14.98
N VAL A 122 10.43 20.87 15.52
CA VAL A 122 9.73 19.61 15.69
C VAL A 122 8.71 19.81 16.82
N ARG A 123 7.43 19.96 16.49
CA ARG A 123 6.36 19.89 17.47
C ARG A 123 6.27 18.45 17.96
N MET A 124 6.20 18.26 19.27
CA MET A 124 5.88 16.97 19.87
C MET A 124 4.49 16.57 19.36
N ALA A 125 4.46 15.57 18.49
CA ALA A 125 3.23 15.07 17.93
C ALA A 125 2.75 13.86 18.75
N ASP A 126 1.51 13.89 19.18
CA ASP A 126 0.87 12.75 19.83
C ASP A 126 0.63 11.57 18.87
N ASN A 127 0.79 11.83 17.58
CA ASN A 127 0.56 10.86 16.51
C ASN A 127 1.78 10.77 15.59
N LYS A 128 1.97 9.59 15.00
CA LYS A 128 2.97 9.30 13.95
C LYS A 128 2.30 9.18 12.60
N TYR A 129 3.02 9.64 11.58
CA TYR A 129 2.67 9.32 10.20
C TYR A 129 2.78 7.83 9.93
N PRO A 130 1.93 7.29 9.03
CA PRO A 130 2.03 5.91 8.59
C PRO A 130 3.37 5.66 7.88
N THR A 131 3.81 4.41 7.93
CA THR A 131 5.00 3.94 7.21
C THR A 131 4.59 3.15 5.97
N SER A 132 5.56 2.86 5.09
CA SER A 132 5.32 2.02 3.91
C SER A 132 5.05 0.55 4.26
N VAL A 133 5.26 0.12 5.51
CA VAL A 133 4.94 -1.23 5.98
C VAL A 133 3.66 -1.16 6.81
N ILE A 134 2.63 -1.86 6.36
CA ILE A 134 1.31 -1.91 6.98
C ILE A 134 1.14 -3.29 7.61
N PHE A 135 1.03 -3.36 8.93
CA PHE A 135 0.74 -4.61 9.62
C PHE A 135 -0.77 -4.74 9.81
N ILE A 136 -1.38 -5.69 9.10
CA ILE A 136 -2.78 -6.06 9.24
C ILE A 136 -2.86 -7.59 9.20
N PRO A 137 -3.41 -8.22 10.27
CA PRO A 137 -3.56 -9.67 10.31
C PRO A 137 -4.50 -10.16 9.20
N LYS A 138 -4.27 -11.37 8.72
CA LYS A 138 -5.24 -12.05 7.87
C LYS A 138 -6.49 -12.39 8.67
N GLU A 139 -7.63 -12.33 8.02
CA GLU A 139 -8.86 -12.82 8.61
C GLU A 139 -8.76 -14.33 8.91
N HIS A 140 -9.21 -14.72 10.09
CA HIS A 140 -9.25 -16.11 10.50
C HIS A 140 -10.47 -16.82 9.91
N LYS A 141 -10.32 -18.12 9.63
CA LYS A 141 -11.39 -18.98 9.07
C LYS A 141 -12.63 -19.16 9.95
N THR A 142 -12.73 -18.49 11.08
CA THR A 142 -13.88 -18.54 12.00
C THR A 142 -15.08 -17.71 11.55
N GLY A 143 -14.97 -17.00 10.43
CA GLY A 143 -16.05 -16.25 9.79
C GLY A 143 -16.23 -16.67 8.33
N ALA A 144 -17.00 -15.93 7.58
CA ALA A 144 -17.28 -16.16 6.17
C ALA A 144 -16.01 -15.99 5.31
N PHE A 145 -15.24 -17.08 5.19
CA PHE A 145 -14.08 -17.14 4.29
C PHE A 145 -14.56 -17.62 2.92
N TYR A 146 -14.86 -16.66 2.05
CA TYR A 146 -15.51 -16.95 0.78
C TYR A 146 -14.53 -17.22 -0.37
N HIS A 147 -13.26 -16.82 -0.25
CA HIS A 147 -12.27 -16.96 -1.32
C HIS A 147 -10.87 -17.25 -0.80
N PRO A 148 -10.07 -18.16 -1.44
CA PRO A 148 -8.72 -18.54 -0.96
C PRO A 148 -7.72 -17.37 -0.89
N THR A 149 -7.91 -16.35 -1.69
CA THR A 149 -7.04 -15.16 -1.77
C THR A 149 -7.72 -13.90 -1.22
N GLN A 150 -8.79 -14.07 -0.42
CA GLN A 150 -9.49 -12.95 0.20
C GLN A 150 -8.53 -12.04 0.97
N LYS A 151 -8.65 -10.73 0.75
CA LYS A 151 -7.95 -9.72 1.51
C LYS A 151 -8.74 -9.39 2.78
N PRO A 152 -8.07 -8.99 3.89
CA PRO A 152 -8.78 -8.51 5.07
C PRO A 152 -9.59 -7.23 4.76
N VAL A 153 -10.80 -7.15 5.31
CA VAL A 153 -11.63 -5.93 5.21
C VAL A 153 -10.85 -4.71 5.72
N ALA A 154 -10.19 -4.86 6.88
CA ALA A 154 -9.39 -3.78 7.46
C ALA A 154 -8.28 -3.25 6.55
N LEU A 155 -7.71 -4.09 5.66
CA LEU A 155 -6.70 -3.66 4.70
C LEU A 155 -7.31 -2.81 3.59
N VAL A 156 -8.44 -3.26 3.05
CA VAL A 156 -9.15 -2.54 1.99
C VAL A 156 -9.70 -1.22 2.53
N GLU A 157 -10.30 -1.23 3.71
CA GLU A 157 -10.76 -0.03 4.43
C GLU A 157 -9.61 0.97 4.63
N TYR A 158 -8.43 0.51 5.07
CA TYR A 158 -7.24 1.36 5.23
C TYR A 158 -6.88 2.06 3.91
N LEU A 159 -6.87 1.32 2.80
CA LEU A 159 -6.54 1.88 1.48
C LEU A 159 -7.60 2.86 1.00
N ILE A 160 -8.88 2.53 1.14
CA ILE A 160 -9.98 3.42 0.77
C ILE A 160 -9.88 4.72 1.58
N ARG A 161 -9.81 4.64 2.90
CA ARG A 161 -9.67 5.83 3.77
C ARG A 161 -8.43 6.67 3.48
N THR A 162 -7.37 6.04 2.95
CA THR A 162 -6.13 6.75 2.64
C THR A 162 -6.22 7.54 1.33
N TYR A 163 -6.95 7.03 0.34
CA TYR A 163 -6.85 7.52 -1.04
C TYR A 163 -8.18 8.01 -1.64
N THR A 164 -9.25 8.07 -0.86
CA THR A 164 -10.55 8.57 -1.31
C THR A 164 -11.19 9.51 -0.31
N ASP A 165 -12.06 10.38 -0.79
CA ASP A 165 -13.00 11.16 0.01
C ASP A 165 -14.34 10.41 0.18
N GLU A 166 -15.13 10.81 1.17
CA GLU A 166 -16.48 10.29 1.36
C GLU A 166 -17.34 10.59 0.13
N GLY A 167 -18.00 9.55 -0.39
CA GLY A 167 -18.82 9.64 -1.61
C GLY A 167 -18.07 9.36 -2.91
N ASP A 168 -16.76 9.14 -2.87
CA ASP A 168 -16.01 8.73 -4.06
C ASP A 168 -16.40 7.32 -4.52
N THR A 169 -16.32 7.10 -5.83
CA THR A 169 -16.57 5.78 -6.41
C THR A 169 -15.28 4.95 -6.45
N VAL A 170 -15.32 3.77 -5.85
CA VAL A 170 -14.22 2.79 -5.89
C VAL A 170 -14.58 1.66 -6.85
N LEU A 171 -13.66 1.32 -7.77
CA LEU A 171 -13.82 0.20 -8.69
C LEU A 171 -12.86 -0.93 -8.32
N ASP A 172 -13.39 -2.12 -8.15
CA ASP A 172 -12.62 -3.35 -8.06
C ASP A 172 -13.01 -4.29 -9.20
N ASN A 173 -12.14 -4.42 -10.19
CA ASN A 173 -12.36 -5.30 -11.35
C ASN A 173 -11.97 -6.77 -11.08
N CYS A 174 -11.45 -7.08 -9.89
CA CYS A 174 -11.09 -8.42 -9.43
C CYS A 174 -11.71 -8.71 -8.06
N ILE A 175 -12.95 -8.29 -7.87
CA ILE A 175 -13.66 -8.20 -6.57
C ILE A 175 -13.63 -9.49 -5.72
N GLY A 176 -13.50 -10.65 -6.34
CA GLY A 176 -13.41 -11.93 -5.64
C GLY A 176 -14.57 -12.17 -4.66
N SER A 177 -14.28 -12.09 -3.36
CA SER A 177 -15.27 -12.26 -2.27
C SER A 177 -16.08 -10.99 -1.97
N GLY A 178 -15.87 -9.89 -2.67
CA GLY A 178 -16.58 -8.65 -2.40
C GLY A 178 -16.00 -7.83 -1.23
N THR A 179 -14.76 -8.05 -0.84
CA THR A 179 -14.15 -7.36 0.31
C THR A 179 -14.08 -5.83 0.13
N THR A 180 -14.12 -5.35 -1.11
CA THR A 180 -14.05 -3.91 -1.46
C THR A 180 -15.43 -3.24 -1.42
N ALA A 181 -16.52 -4.01 -1.42
CA ALA A 181 -17.90 -3.52 -1.45
C ALA A 181 -18.46 -3.18 -0.07
#